data_e3b138a7461dceab649a525916048164
#
_entry.id   e3b138a7461dceab649a525916048164
#
_cell.length_a   1.000
_cell.length_b   1.000
_cell.length_c   1.000
_cell.angle_alpha   90.00
_cell.angle_beta   90.00
_cell.angle_gamma   90.00
#
_symmetry.space_group_name_H-M   'P 1'
#
loop_
_entity.id
_entity.type
_entity.pdbx_description
1 polymer ?
#
loop_
_entity_poly.entity_id
_entity_poly.type
_entity_poly.pdbx_seq_one_letter_code
_entity_poly.pdbx_strand_id
1 'polypeptide(L)'
;MIAHNPETVYFSGAPALQRVTVWAGGSGSSYDSLDKNRYLLHSPEPAILDAGACDLAAEYMATGKHLGSHKILTPHAAELERFLRVVHELAPETWKKHLGEAIVPSRKDIDAEPFRWVRAASELSGATVMLKGGYTLIAAPNGATYSVAGGSPWLATAGSGDTLTGIYGALLAQTVAAFEARRETLEDCTYASIGALAVYLHGEAARASATGSVKDALLGPAPTTRVAEMLPEVIARLIAE
;
A
#
# COMPACT_ATOMS: atom_id res chain seq x y z
N MET A 1 1.01 5.89 19.23
CA MET A 1 1.76 4.90 18.41
C MET A 1 3.20 4.72 18.94
N ILE A 2 4.01 5.77 19.02
CA ILE A 2 5.42 5.68 19.48
C ILE A 2 5.56 5.11 20.88
N ALA A 3 4.66 5.44 21.81
CA ALA A 3 4.72 4.99 23.20
C ALA A 3 4.47 3.46 23.37
N HIS A 4 3.89 2.80 22.36
CA HIS A 4 3.56 1.38 22.42
C HIS A 4 4.44 0.50 21.52
N ASN A 5 5.26 1.12 20.65
CA ASN A 5 6.18 0.43 19.76
C ASN A 5 7.57 1.08 19.85
N PRO A 6 8.35 0.76 20.89
CA PRO A 6 9.65 1.41 21.14
C PRO A 6 10.69 1.14 20.03
N GLU A 7 10.53 0.05 19.25
CA GLU A 7 11.35 -0.25 18.08
C GLU A 7 11.01 0.62 16.86
N THR A 8 9.87 1.33 16.88
CA THR A 8 9.50 2.24 15.78
C THR A 8 10.28 3.54 15.91
N VAL A 9 11.13 3.80 14.94
CA VAL A 9 11.86 5.08 14.87
C VAL A 9 10.98 6.12 14.20
N TYR A 10 10.52 7.09 15.00
CA TYR A 10 9.85 8.28 14.49
C TYR A 10 10.89 9.34 14.12
N PHE A 11 10.80 9.83 12.91
CA PHE A 11 11.75 10.81 12.40
C PHE A 11 11.06 12.12 12.03
N SER A 12 11.45 13.21 12.69
CA SER A 12 10.93 14.57 12.45
C SER A 12 11.88 15.47 11.66
N GLY A 13 13.09 14.99 11.36
CA GLY A 13 14.13 15.74 10.67
C GLY A 13 14.06 15.63 9.13
N ALA A 14 15.16 15.98 8.46
CA ALA A 14 15.28 15.83 7.00
C ALA A 14 15.49 14.37 6.62
N PRO A 15 14.58 13.74 5.84
CA PRO A 15 14.68 12.32 5.47
C PRO A 15 15.99 11.97 4.78
N ALA A 16 16.55 12.87 3.98
CA ALA A 16 17.80 12.67 3.24
C ALA A 16 19.03 12.34 4.11
N LEU A 17 18.96 12.55 5.42
CA LEU A 17 20.03 12.22 6.37
C LEU A 17 19.91 10.80 6.94
N GLN A 18 18.86 10.05 6.59
CA GLN A 18 18.62 8.71 7.10
C GLN A 18 18.99 7.64 6.07
N ARG A 19 19.67 6.62 6.54
CA ARG A 19 19.86 5.39 5.76
C ARG A 19 18.65 4.49 5.95
N VAL A 20 17.82 4.40 4.93
CA VAL A 20 16.54 3.67 4.94
C VAL A 20 16.49 2.73 3.75
N THR A 21 15.92 1.55 3.94
CA THR A 21 15.71 0.58 2.86
C THR A 21 14.35 0.77 2.19
N VAL A 22 13.32 1.11 2.96
CA VAL A 22 11.95 1.35 2.49
C VAL A 22 11.32 2.48 3.30
N TRP A 23 10.63 3.36 2.64
CA TRP A 23 9.85 4.42 3.24
C TRP A 23 8.38 4.03 3.35
N ALA A 24 7.70 4.55 4.36
CA ALA A 24 6.24 4.52 4.45
C ALA A 24 5.74 5.88 4.96
N GLY A 25 4.73 6.43 4.30
CA GLY A 25 4.22 7.75 4.68
C GLY A 25 2.80 8.00 4.20
N GLY A 26 2.20 9.06 4.77
CA GLY A 26 0.84 9.51 4.45
C GLY A 26 -0.18 9.21 5.53
N SER A 27 -0.07 8.09 6.21
CA SER A 27 -0.94 7.70 7.33
C SER A 27 -0.90 8.71 8.47
N GLY A 28 -2.05 9.17 8.93
CA GLY A 28 -2.16 10.13 10.04
C GLY A 28 -1.53 11.49 9.77
N SER A 29 -1.13 11.78 8.53
CA SER A 29 -0.53 13.06 8.16
C SER A 29 -1.57 14.18 8.15
N SER A 30 -1.34 15.26 8.91
CA SER A 30 -2.06 16.51 8.73
C SER A 30 -1.62 17.20 7.42
N TYR A 31 -2.43 18.13 6.93
CA TYR A 31 -2.10 18.90 5.71
C TYR A 31 -0.70 19.53 5.78
N ASP A 32 -0.32 20.08 6.92
CA ASP A 32 0.99 20.70 7.14
C ASP A 32 2.17 19.72 7.15
N SER A 33 1.90 18.42 7.41
CA SER A 33 2.92 17.38 7.41
C SER A 33 3.03 16.66 6.05
N LEU A 34 2.07 16.85 5.14
CA LEU A 34 2.09 16.25 3.80
C LEU A 34 3.30 16.68 2.99
N ASP A 35 3.76 17.93 3.11
CA ASP A 35 4.95 18.40 2.38
C ASP A 35 6.20 17.58 2.72
N LYS A 36 6.32 17.06 3.94
CA LYS A 36 7.41 16.16 4.33
C LYS A 36 7.37 14.85 3.56
N ASN A 37 6.19 14.41 3.13
CA ASN A 37 6.01 13.20 2.34
C ASN A 37 6.40 13.39 0.87
N ARG A 38 6.56 14.63 0.36
CA ARG A 38 7.02 14.89 -1.01
C ARG A 38 8.39 14.28 -1.30
N TYR A 39 9.27 14.19 -0.27
CA TYR A 39 10.54 13.51 -0.40
C TYR A 39 10.38 12.05 -0.89
N LEU A 40 9.34 11.35 -0.44
CA LEU A 40 9.09 9.94 -0.78
C LEU A 40 8.89 9.73 -2.29
N LEU A 41 8.37 10.73 -2.98
CA LEU A 41 8.14 10.69 -4.44
C LEU A 41 9.44 10.78 -5.24
N HIS A 42 10.46 11.42 -4.67
CA HIS A 42 11.76 11.66 -5.29
C HIS A 42 12.85 10.68 -4.84
N SER A 43 12.62 10.00 -3.73
CA SER A 43 13.56 9.04 -3.15
C SER A 43 13.82 7.89 -4.13
N PRO A 44 15.06 7.42 -4.30
CA PRO A 44 15.36 6.24 -5.09
C PRO A 44 14.90 4.95 -4.41
N GLU A 45 14.74 4.97 -3.07
CA GLU A 45 14.28 3.80 -2.32
C GLU A 45 12.79 3.55 -2.55
N PRO A 46 12.33 2.30 -2.41
CA PRO A 46 10.91 1.98 -2.40
C PRO A 46 10.15 2.78 -1.35
N ALA A 47 8.92 3.21 -1.70
CA ALA A 47 8.09 3.98 -0.79
C ALA A 47 6.62 3.56 -0.86
N ILE A 48 6.02 3.31 0.29
CA ILE A 48 4.59 3.06 0.45
C ILE A 48 3.91 4.38 0.75
N LEU A 49 2.97 4.75 -0.10
CA LEU A 49 2.25 6.01 -0.11
C LEU A 49 0.78 5.74 0.24
N ASP A 50 0.42 5.99 1.48
CA ASP A 50 -0.93 5.76 2.01
C ASP A 50 -1.69 7.06 2.22
N ALA A 51 -3.01 7.01 2.28
CA ALA A 51 -3.88 8.14 2.59
C ALA A 51 -3.50 9.42 1.79
N GLY A 52 -3.21 10.53 2.48
CA GLY A 52 -2.87 11.81 1.85
C GLY A 52 -1.62 11.78 0.94
N ALA A 53 -0.71 10.81 1.11
CA ALA A 53 0.42 10.68 0.21
C ALA A 53 0.02 10.21 -1.20
N CYS A 54 -1.15 9.58 -1.36
CA CYS A 54 -1.71 9.27 -2.68
C CYS A 54 -2.08 10.55 -3.45
N ASP A 55 -2.54 11.59 -2.76
CA ASP A 55 -2.88 12.88 -3.39
C ASP A 55 -1.61 13.59 -3.88
N LEU A 56 -0.52 13.55 -3.09
CA LEU A 56 0.79 14.08 -3.51
C LEU A 56 1.33 13.35 -4.74
N ALA A 57 1.07 12.03 -4.86
CA ALA A 57 1.45 11.26 -6.03
C ALA A 57 0.74 11.77 -7.30
N ALA A 58 -0.56 12.10 -7.21
CA ALA A 58 -1.30 12.70 -8.32
C ALA A 58 -0.75 14.08 -8.71
N GLU A 59 -0.44 14.94 -7.73
CA GLU A 59 0.19 16.24 -7.98
C GLU A 59 1.58 16.09 -8.64
N TYR A 60 2.36 15.09 -8.22
CA TYR A 60 3.67 14.80 -8.80
C TYR A 60 3.54 14.42 -10.29
N MET A 61 2.55 13.60 -10.63
CA MET A 61 2.28 13.24 -12.03
C MET A 61 1.90 14.43 -12.89
N ALA A 62 1.24 15.46 -12.31
CA ALA A 62 0.92 16.71 -13.00
C ALA A 62 2.17 17.46 -13.51
N THR A 63 3.36 17.16 -12.98
CA THR A 63 4.64 17.70 -13.50
C THR A 63 5.19 16.93 -14.70
N GLY A 64 4.41 16.01 -15.29
CA GLY A 64 4.81 15.17 -16.43
C GLY A 64 5.71 13.99 -16.08
N LYS A 65 5.80 13.64 -14.80
CA LYS A 65 6.64 12.54 -14.30
C LYS A 65 5.80 11.29 -14.02
N HIS A 66 6.45 10.12 -14.09
CA HIS A 66 5.91 8.84 -13.64
C HIS A 66 6.58 8.41 -12.34
N LEU A 67 5.87 7.63 -11.54
CA LEU A 67 6.34 7.24 -10.20
C LEU A 67 7.37 6.09 -10.24
N GLY A 68 7.14 5.09 -11.08
CA GLY A 68 7.89 3.84 -11.08
C GLY A 68 7.30 2.79 -10.11
N SER A 69 7.52 1.51 -10.42
CA SER A 69 6.94 0.36 -9.72
C SER A 69 7.29 0.27 -8.23
N HIS A 70 8.45 0.81 -7.85
CA HIS A 70 8.94 0.88 -6.47
C HIS A 70 8.18 1.89 -5.59
N LYS A 71 7.31 2.73 -6.18
CA LYS A 71 6.34 3.54 -5.45
C LYS A 71 5.02 2.78 -5.37
N ILE A 72 4.56 2.57 -4.16
CA ILE A 72 3.39 1.74 -3.88
C ILE A 72 2.28 2.64 -3.36
N LEU A 73 1.22 2.80 -4.12
CA LEU A 73 0.01 3.51 -3.69
C LEU A 73 -0.93 2.50 -3.01
N THR A 74 -1.48 2.85 -1.85
CA THR A 74 -2.38 1.96 -1.09
C THR A 74 -3.77 2.56 -0.86
N PRO A 75 -4.49 3.02 -1.91
CA PRO A 75 -5.79 3.65 -1.75
C PRO A 75 -6.88 2.64 -1.41
N HIS A 76 -7.91 3.08 -0.67
CA HIS A 76 -9.25 2.50 -0.74
C HIS A 76 -10.04 3.16 -1.89
N ALA A 77 -11.25 2.65 -2.21
CA ALA A 77 -11.99 3.09 -3.40
C ALA A 77 -12.22 4.62 -3.48
N ALA A 78 -12.52 5.28 -2.36
CA ALA A 78 -12.71 6.74 -2.36
C ALA A 78 -11.40 7.53 -2.52
N GLU A 79 -10.27 7.00 -2.03
CA GLU A 79 -8.95 7.58 -2.28
C GLU A 79 -8.52 7.38 -3.73
N LEU A 80 -8.83 6.22 -4.31
CA LEU A 80 -8.56 5.96 -5.73
C LEU A 80 -9.38 6.86 -6.64
N GLU A 81 -10.68 7.06 -6.35
CA GLU A 81 -11.52 8.04 -7.07
C GLU A 81 -10.87 9.43 -7.05
N ARG A 82 -10.46 9.89 -5.87
CA ARG A 82 -9.84 11.21 -5.71
C ARG A 82 -8.51 11.30 -6.48
N PHE A 83 -7.66 10.28 -6.36
CA PHE A 83 -6.41 10.19 -7.12
C PHE A 83 -6.65 10.30 -8.63
N LEU A 84 -7.54 9.49 -9.18
CA LEU A 84 -7.85 9.47 -10.61
C LEU A 84 -8.44 10.81 -11.09
N ARG A 85 -9.30 11.45 -10.28
CA ARG A 85 -9.85 12.77 -10.59
C ARG A 85 -8.75 13.82 -10.64
N VAL A 86 -7.86 13.87 -9.66
CA VAL A 86 -6.75 14.84 -9.64
C VAL A 86 -5.82 14.63 -10.83
N VAL A 87 -5.50 13.37 -11.18
CA VAL A 87 -4.69 13.08 -12.38
C VAL A 87 -5.40 13.54 -13.66
N HIS A 88 -6.70 13.30 -13.79
CA HIS A 88 -7.47 13.77 -14.95
C HIS A 88 -7.46 15.30 -15.07
N GLU A 89 -7.60 16.02 -13.96
CA GLU A 89 -7.62 17.48 -13.93
C GLU A 89 -6.24 18.10 -14.18
N LEU A 90 -5.20 17.56 -13.56
CA LEU A 90 -3.86 18.17 -13.58
C LEU A 90 -2.91 17.58 -14.63
N ALA A 91 -3.17 16.37 -15.11
CA ALA A 91 -2.36 15.69 -16.14
C ALA A 91 -3.23 15.14 -17.29
N PRO A 92 -4.04 15.96 -17.97
CA PRO A 92 -5.01 15.52 -18.97
C PRO A 92 -4.35 14.78 -20.15
N GLU A 93 -3.16 15.16 -20.56
CA GLU A 93 -2.43 14.48 -21.63
C GLU A 93 -2.02 13.07 -21.23
N THR A 94 -1.60 12.87 -19.97
CA THR A 94 -1.28 11.55 -19.43
C THR A 94 -2.55 10.70 -19.35
N TRP A 95 -3.65 11.29 -18.88
CA TRP A 95 -4.94 10.61 -18.86
C TRP A 95 -5.35 10.15 -20.26
N LYS A 96 -5.36 11.07 -21.22
CA LYS A 96 -5.76 10.78 -22.61
C LYS A 96 -4.91 9.70 -23.25
N LYS A 97 -3.62 9.73 -23.01
CA LYS A 97 -2.67 8.72 -23.53
C LYS A 97 -2.99 7.31 -23.05
N HIS A 98 -3.37 7.13 -21.79
CA HIS A 98 -3.56 5.81 -21.18
C HIS A 98 -5.03 5.36 -21.17
N LEU A 99 -5.98 6.27 -20.98
CA LEU A 99 -7.39 5.99 -20.79
C LEU A 99 -8.30 6.58 -21.88
N GLY A 100 -7.72 7.34 -22.84
CA GLY A 100 -8.47 7.97 -23.92
C GLY A 100 -9.52 8.95 -23.40
N GLU A 101 -10.74 8.82 -23.90
CA GLU A 101 -11.91 9.63 -23.51
C GLU A 101 -12.68 9.01 -22.32
N ALA A 102 -12.06 8.11 -21.55
CA ALA A 102 -12.70 7.51 -20.41
C ALA A 102 -13.11 8.57 -19.38
N ILE A 103 -14.33 8.45 -18.87
CA ILE A 103 -14.86 9.31 -17.81
C ILE A 103 -14.18 8.91 -16.49
N VAL A 104 -13.87 9.89 -15.65
CA VAL A 104 -13.36 9.67 -14.28
C VAL A 104 -14.36 8.82 -13.51
N PRO A 105 -13.96 7.66 -12.95
CA PRO A 105 -14.90 6.80 -12.25
C PRO A 105 -15.33 7.42 -10.94
N SER A 106 -16.60 7.22 -10.60
CA SER A 106 -17.07 7.41 -9.24
C SER A 106 -16.61 6.23 -8.35
N ARG A 107 -16.70 6.40 -7.03
CA ARG A 107 -16.47 5.29 -6.09
C ARG A 107 -17.32 4.05 -6.43
N LYS A 108 -18.58 4.23 -6.86
CA LYS A 108 -19.45 3.12 -7.25
C LYS A 108 -18.93 2.37 -8.47
N ASP A 109 -18.37 3.09 -9.43
CA ASP A 109 -17.78 2.48 -10.62
C ASP A 109 -16.52 1.70 -10.27
N ILE A 110 -15.72 2.21 -9.32
CA ILE A 110 -14.54 1.50 -8.81
C ILE A 110 -14.95 0.23 -8.06
N ASP A 111 -15.97 0.32 -7.18
CA ASP A 111 -16.49 -0.83 -6.44
C ASP A 111 -17.12 -1.89 -7.38
N ALA A 112 -17.69 -1.47 -8.52
CA ALA A 112 -18.28 -2.36 -9.52
C ALA A 112 -17.24 -3.05 -10.43
N GLU A 113 -16.16 -2.34 -10.78
CA GLU A 113 -15.10 -2.82 -11.67
C GLU A 113 -13.70 -2.63 -11.05
N PRO A 114 -13.43 -3.15 -9.84
CA PRO A 114 -12.22 -2.82 -9.09
C PRO A 114 -10.93 -3.28 -9.81
N PHE A 115 -11.00 -4.41 -10.50
CA PHE A 115 -9.88 -4.94 -11.29
C PHE A 115 -9.48 -4.01 -12.44
N ARG A 116 -10.46 -3.45 -13.13
CA ARG A 116 -10.22 -2.48 -14.20
C ARG A 116 -9.50 -1.24 -13.68
N TRP A 117 -9.99 -0.68 -12.58
CA TRP A 117 -9.51 0.61 -12.10
C TRP A 117 -8.19 0.51 -11.35
N VAL A 118 -7.89 -0.60 -10.65
CA VAL A 118 -6.56 -0.79 -10.05
C VAL A 118 -5.49 -0.93 -11.13
N ARG A 119 -5.77 -1.63 -12.21
CA ARG A 119 -4.86 -1.75 -13.37
C ARG A 119 -4.67 -0.41 -14.06
N ALA A 120 -5.76 0.28 -14.37
CA ALA A 120 -5.72 1.61 -14.98
C ALA A 120 -4.86 2.59 -14.16
N ALA A 121 -5.03 2.61 -12.84
CA ALA A 121 -4.24 3.46 -11.96
C ALA A 121 -2.75 3.09 -11.97
N SER A 122 -2.43 1.79 -11.99
CA SER A 122 -1.04 1.32 -12.06
C SER A 122 -0.38 1.67 -13.39
N GLU A 123 -1.03 1.42 -14.51
CA GLU A 123 -0.56 1.78 -15.86
C GLU A 123 -0.39 3.30 -16.01
N LEU A 124 -1.36 4.09 -15.50
CA LEU A 124 -1.36 5.55 -15.57
C LEU A 124 -0.22 6.16 -14.75
N SER A 125 0.02 5.65 -13.54
CA SER A 125 1.00 6.19 -12.62
C SER A 125 2.41 5.63 -12.81
N GLY A 126 2.52 4.44 -13.39
CA GLY A 126 3.76 3.65 -13.39
C GLY A 126 4.09 3.06 -12.01
N ALA A 127 3.20 3.19 -11.02
CA ALA A 127 3.38 2.70 -9.66
C ALA A 127 2.74 1.32 -9.46
N THR A 128 3.17 0.61 -8.43
CA THR A 128 2.38 -0.50 -7.90
C THR A 128 1.18 0.07 -7.15
N VAL A 129 -0.03 -0.41 -7.42
CA VAL A 129 -1.26 0.08 -6.78
C VAL A 129 -1.95 -1.05 -6.04
N MET A 130 -2.18 -0.86 -4.74
CA MET A 130 -2.96 -1.75 -3.87
C MET A 130 -4.32 -1.10 -3.56
N LEU A 131 -5.37 -1.55 -4.22
CA LEU A 131 -6.74 -1.12 -3.93
C LEU A 131 -7.28 -1.92 -2.74
N LYS A 132 -7.36 -1.27 -1.57
CA LYS A 132 -7.87 -1.86 -0.33
C LYS A 132 -9.39 -2.02 -0.38
N GLY A 133 -9.87 -3.22 0.00
CA GLY A 133 -11.31 -3.54 0.03
C GLY A 133 -11.58 -4.89 0.67
N GLY A 134 -12.82 -5.37 0.58
CA GLY A 134 -13.17 -6.73 1.01
C GLY A 134 -12.40 -7.81 0.25
N TYR A 135 -12.08 -7.52 -0.99
CA TYR A 135 -11.03 -8.15 -1.79
C TYR A 135 -9.99 -7.07 -2.06
N THR A 136 -8.76 -7.28 -1.64
CA THR A 136 -7.67 -6.35 -1.95
C THR A 136 -7.03 -6.78 -3.25
N LEU A 137 -6.94 -5.85 -4.20
CA LEU A 137 -6.32 -6.07 -5.50
C LEU A 137 -5.01 -5.30 -5.57
N ILE A 138 -3.96 -5.94 -6.08
CA ILE A 138 -2.66 -5.30 -6.26
C ILE A 138 -2.22 -5.44 -7.71
N ALA A 139 -1.98 -4.33 -8.39
CA ALA A 139 -1.53 -4.30 -9.77
C ALA A 139 -0.12 -3.67 -9.87
N ALA A 140 0.74 -4.33 -10.65
CA ALA A 140 2.03 -3.79 -11.05
C ALA A 140 1.93 -3.17 -12.46
N PRO A 141 2.80 -2.20 -12.82
CA PRO A 141 2.78 -1.54 -14.13
C PRO A 141 2.99 -2.49 -15.32
N ASN A 142 3.67 -3.62 -15.09
CA ASN A 142 3.86 -4.66 -16.11
C ASN A 142 2.63 -5.54 -16.36
N GLY A 143 1.48 -5.23 -15.69
CA GLY A 143 0.21 -5.94 -15.84
C GLY A 143 0.02 -7.11 -14.87
N ALA A 144 1.05 -7.53 -14.11
CA ALA A 144 0.87 -8.54 -13.07
C ALA A 144 -0.13 -8.03 -12.03
N THR A 145 -1.12 -8.86 -11.69
CA THR A 145 -2.19 -8.49 -10.77
C THR A 145 -2.50 -9.63 -9.82
N TYR A 146 -2.62 -9.31 -8.55
CA TYR A 146 -2.92 -10.24 -7.47
C TYR A 146 -4.26 -9.86 -6.83
N SER A 147 -5.02 -10.88 -6.43
CA SER A 147 -6.25 -10.72 -5.65
C SER A 147 -6.12 -11.50 -4.36
N VAL A 148 -6.32 -10.84 -3.24
CA VAL A 148 -6.28 -11.46 -1.91
C VAL A 148 -7.64 -11.28 -1.25
N ALA A 149 -8.27 -12.41 -0.92
CA ALA A 149 -9.54 -12.51 -0.24
C ALA A 149 -9.35 -13.01 1.19
N GLY A 150 -10.38 -12.91 2.00
CA GLY A 150 -10.44 -13.58 3.30
C GLY A 150 -9.95 -12.74 4.47
N GLY A 151 -9.82 -11.43 4.32
CA GLY A 151 -9.69 -10.52 5.46
C GLY A 151 -10.95 -10.53 6.34
N SER A 152 -10.78 -10.36 7.65
CA SER A 152 -11.91 -10.18 8.58
C SER A 152 -12.65 -8.88 8.29
N PRO A 153 -13.99 -8.85 8.27
CA PRO A 153 -14.75 -7.60 8.20
C PRO A 153 -14.41 -6.61 9.34
N TRP A 154 -13.92 -7.10 10.48
CA TRP A 154 -13.47 -6.30 11.61
C TRP A 154 -12.20 -5.49 11.34
N LEU A 155 -11.51 -5.77 10.23
CA LEU A 155 -10.42 -4.92 9.74
C LEU A 155 -10.90 -3.57 9.19
N ALA A 156 -12.21 -3.37 8.99
CA ALA A 156 -12.80 -2.07 8.66
C ALA A 156 -12.82 -1.15 9.88
N THR A 157 -11.68 -0.96 10.51
CA THR A 157 -11.46 -0.12 11.70
C THR A 157 -10.27 0.82 11.49
N ALA A 158 -10.27 1.95 12.19
CA ALA A 158 -9.17 2.90 12.15
C ALA A 158 -7.84 2.26 12.60
N GLY A 159 -6.76 2.55 11.89
CA GLY A 159 -5.42 2.00 12.14
C GLY A 159 -5.13 0.65 11.48
N SER A 160 -6.14 -0.02 10.90
CA SER A 160 -5.94 -1.26 10.17
C SER A 160 -5.08 -1.07 8.92
N GLY A 161 -5.29 0.02 8.18
CA GLY A 161 -4.45 0.42 7.05
C GLY A 161 -3.00 0.70 7.48
N ASP A 162 -2.81 1.36 8.62
CA ASP A 162 -1.48 1.65 9.17
C ASP A 162 -0.73 0.35 9.50
N THR A 163 -1.44 -0.62 10.10
CA THR A 163 -0.88 -1.95 10.39
C THR A 163 -0.48 -2.67 9.11
N LEU A 164 -1.34 -2.66 8.08
CA LEU A 164 -1.03 -3.24 6.77
C LEU A 164 0.19 -2.57 6.11
N THR A 165 0.26 -1.25 6.16
CA THR A 165 1.40 -0.46 5.66
C THR A 165 2.70 -0.86 6.37
N GLY A 166 2.65 -1.06 7.70
CA GLY A 166 3.78 -1.53 8.49
C GLY A 166 4.24 -2.94 8.11
N ILE A 167 3.30 -3.88 7.93
CA ILE A 167 3.59 -5.25 7.48
C ILE A 167 4.25 -5.23 6.10
N TYR A 168 3.66 -4.49 5.17
CA TYR A 168 4.18 -4.38 3.81
C TYR A 168 5.58 -3.78 3.80
N GLY A 169 5.80 -2.69 4.52
CA GLY A 169 7.10 -2.03 4.64
C GLY A 169 8.18 -2.96 5.19
N ALA A 170 7.88 -3.72 6.24
CA ALA A 170 8.81 -4.66 6.84
C ALA A 170 9.19 -5.81 5.90
N LEU A 171 8.22 -6.42 5.22
CA LEU A 171 8.46 -7.49 4.24
C LEU A 171 9.26 -6.97 3.04
N LEU A 172 8.89 -5.81 2.54
CA LEU A 172 9.57 -5.20 1.41
C LEU A 172 11.01 -4.82 1.75
N ALA A 173 11.27 -4.28 2.95
CA ALA A 173 12.62 -3.95 3.39
C ALA A 173 13.53 -5.19 3.48
N GLN A 174 13.01 -6.31 3.99
CA GLN A 174 13.75 -7.58 4.03
C GLN A 174 14.02 -8.11 2.61
N THR A 175 13.03 -8.01 1.72
CA THR A 175 13.18 -8.44 0.32
C THR A 175 14.22 -7.60 -0.41
N VAL A 176 14.15 -6.27 -0.31
CA VAL A 176 15.13 -5.35 -0.91
C VAL A 176 16.53 -5.67 -0.41
N ALA A 177 16.73 -5.79 0.90
CA ALA A 177 18.03 -6.11 1.48
C ALA A 177 18.58 -7.47 1.00
N ALA A 178 17.70 -8.48 0.83
CA ALA A 178 18.11 -9.79 0.33
C ALA A 178 18.54 -9.75 -1.15
N PHE A 179 17.86 -8.97 -1.99
CA PHE A 179 18.22 -8.78 -3.40
C PHE A 179 19.50 -7.97 -3.54
N GLU A 180 19.66 -6.89 -2.78
CA GLU A 180 20.89 -6.10 -2.74
C GLU A 180 22.10 -6.96 -2.34
N ALA A 181 21.98 -7.82 -1.34
CA ALA A 181 23.04 -8.73 -0.92
C ALA A 181 23.47 -9.70 -2.04
N ARG A 182 22.54 -10.06 -2.93
CA ARG A 182 22.80 -10.92 -4.10
C ARG A 182 23.21 -10.13 -5.34
N ARG A 183 23.18 -8.80 -5.28
CA ARG A 183 23.37 -7.88 -6.42
C ARG A 183 22.33 -8.11 -7.54
N GLU A 184 21.11 -8.44 -7.15
CA GLU A 184 19.95 -8.64 -8.00
C GLU A 184 19.04 -7.42 -7.93
N THR A 185 18.26 -7.16 -9.00
CA THR A 185 17.25 -6.10 -9.04
C THR A 185 15.87 -6.71 -8.87
N LEU A 186 15.00 -5.99 -8.16
CA LEU A 186 13.60 -6.36 -8.04
C LEU A 186 12.85 -6.07 -9.35
N GLU A 187 12.05 -7.04 -9.79
CA GLU A 187 11.13 -6.86 -10.90
C GLU A 187 9.85 -6.16 -10.42
N ASP A 188 9.13 -5.50 -11.33
CA ASP A 188 7.88 -4.78 -11.02
C ASP A 188 6.86 -5.68 -10.30
N CYS A 189 6.70 -6.93 -10.74
CA CYS A 189 5.78 -7.88 -10.12
C CYS A 189 6.17 -8.26 -8.68
N THR A 190 7.44 -8.11 -8.29
CA THR A 190 7.90 -8.43 -6.94
C THR A 190 7.26 -7.49 -5.92
N TYR A 191 7.19 -6.19 -6.21
CA TYR A 191 6.51 -5.24 -5.32
C TYR A 191 5.06 -5.64 -5.09
N ALA A 192 4.34 -6.00 -6.14
CA ALA A 192 2.94 -6.40 -6.04
C ALA A 192 2.76 -7.74 -5.30
N SER A 193 3.64 -8.73 -5.53
CA SER A 193 3.57 -10.04 -4.83
C SER A 193 3.85 -9.93 -3.34
N ILE A 194 4.82 -9.10 -2.93
CA ILE A 194 5.06 -8.81 -1.51
C ILE A 194 3.86 -8.09 -0.89
N GLY A 195 3.21 -7.19 -1.65
CA GLY A 195 1.96 -6.57 -1.22
C GLY A 195 0.84 -7.59 -1.00
N ALA A 196 0.72 -8.59 -1.88
CA ALA A 196 -0.26 -9.67 -1.71
C ALA A 196 0.04 -10.52 -0.46
N LEU A 197 1.31 -10.83 -0.20
CA LEU A 197 1.72 -11.51 1.02
C LEU A 197 1.40 -10.68 2.27
N ALA A 198 1.64 -9.37 2.23
CA ALA A 198 1.32 -8.47 3.35
C ALA A 198 -0.18 -8.47 3.68
N VAL A 199 -1.04 -8.42 2.65
CA VAL A 199 -2.51 -8.49 2.82
C VAL A 199 -2.93 -9.84 3.38
N TYR A 200 -2.34 -10.92 2.90
CA TYR A 200 -2.63 -12.27 3.40
C TYR A 200 -2.28 -12.41 4.88
N LEU A 201 -1.05 -12.02 5.27
CA LEU A 201 -0.60 -12.05 6.67
C LEU A 201 -1.45 -11.17 7.59
N HIS A 202 -1.84 -9.99 7.11
CA HIS A 202 -2.73 -9.08 7.84
C HIS A 202 -4.09 -9.73 8.11
N GLY A 203 -4.67 -10.39 7.10
CA GLY A 203 -5.93 -11.12 7.22
C GLY A 203 -5.85 -12.31 8.19
N GLU A 204 -4.79 -13.12 8.09
CA GLU A 204 -4.56 -14.26 8.98
C GLU A 204 -4.32 -13.81 10.44
N ALA A 205 -3.53 -12.75 10.63
CA ALA A 205 -3.29 -12.16 11.94
C ALA A 205 -4.58 -11.60 12.57
N ALA A 206 -5.44 -10.99 11.76
CA ALA A 206 -6.76 -10.53 12.23
C ALA A 206 -7.65 -11.70 12.67
N ARG A 207 -7.68 -12.80 11.90
CA ARG A 207 -8.39 -14.03 12.32
C ARG A 207 -7.85 -14.58 13.64
N ALA A 208 -6.54 -14.71 13.73
CA ALA A 208 -5.90 -15.19 14.97
C ALA A 208 -6.18 -14.28 16.17
N SER A 209 -6.18 -12.96 15.96
CA SER A 209 -6.47 -11.98 17.02
C SER A 209 -7.91 -12.07 17.55
N ALA A 210 -8.86 -12.41 16.67
CA ALA A 210 -10.28 -12.44 17.00
C ALA A 210 -10.69 -13.71 17.78
N THR A 211 -10.07 -14.85 17.45
CA THR A 211 -10.48 -16.16 17.97
C THR A 211 -9.44 -16.82 18.89
N GLY A 212 -8.23 -16.30 18.91
CA GLY A 212 -7.09 -17.00 19.53
C GLY A 212 -6.65 -18.25 18.76
N SER A 213 -7.34 -18.60 17.67
CA SER A 213 -7.06 -19.73 16.79
C SER A 213 -7.39 -19.40 15.34
N VAL A 214 -6.50 -19.74 14.42
CA VAL A 214 -6.72 -19.58 12.98
C VAL A 214 -7.84 -20.48 12.43
N LYS A 215 -8.23 -21.52 13.18
CA LYS A 215 -9.20 -22.54 12.74
C LYS A 215 -10.67 -22.18 13.02
N ASP A 216 -10.92 -21.28 13.95
CA ASP A 216 -12.28 -20.92 14.33
C ASP A 216 -12.84 -19.82 13.43
N ALA A 217 -13.90 -20.12 12.71
CA ALA A 217 -14.52 -19.21 11.73
C ALA A 217 -15.34 -18.08 12.36
N LEU A 218 -15.55 -18.07 13.66
CA LEU A 218 -16.27 -17.02 14.37
C LEU A 218 -15.34 -15.82 14.56
N LEU A 219 -15.48 -14.84 13.68
CA LEU A 219 -14.68 -13.64 13.69
C LEU A 219 -15.27 -12.62 14.66
N GLY A 220 -14.58 -12.41 15.77
CA GLY A 220 -14.83 -11.31 16.70
C GLY A 220 -14.04 -10.04 16.31
N PRO A 221 -14.18 -8.96 17.11
CA PRO A 221 -13.38 -7.75 16.94
C PRO A 221 -11.88 -8.05 16.89
N ALA A 222 -11.19 -7.41 15.96
CA ALA A 222 -9.74 -7.53 15.77
C ALA A 222 -9.08 -6.16 15.99
N PRO A 223 -8.75 -5.78 17.24
CA PRO A 223 -8.02 -4.55 17.51
C PRO A 223 -6.67 -4.54 16.79
N THR A 224 -6.31 -3.44 16.16
CA THR A 224 -5.14 -3.36 15.28
C THR A 224 -3.82 -3.68 15.98
N THR A 225 -3.68 -3.30 17.26
CA THR A 225 -2.52 -3.66 18.08
C THR A 225 -2.40 -5.16 18.25
N ARG A 226 -3.52 -5.86 18.53
CA ARG A 226 -3.53 -7.31 18.68
C ARG A 226 -3.27 -8.02 17.34
N VAL A 227 -3.72 -7.46 16.22
CA VAL A 227 -3.36 -7.97 14.88
C VAL A 227 -1.84 -7.99 14.71
N ALA A 228 -1.16 -6.90 15.08
CA ALA A 228 0.30 -6.85 15.00
C ALA A 228 0.98 -7.87 15.93
N GLU A 229 0.47 -8.09 17.14
CA GLU A 229 0.99 -9.08 18.11
C GLU A 229 0.88 -10.52 17.60
N MET A 230 -0.11 -10.83 16.75
CA MET A 230 -0.32 -12.18 16.22
C MET A 230 0.58 -12.53 15.03
N LEU A 231 1.23 -11.54 14.40
CA LEU A 231 2.07 -11.76 13.21
C LEU A 231 3.18 -12.80 13.41
N PRO A 232 3.97 -12.79 14.50
CA PRO A 232 5.03 -13.79 14.69
C PRO A 232 4.50 -15.23 14.69
N GLU A 233 3.36 -15.47 15.32
CA GLU A 233 2.74 -16.80 15.38
C GLU A 233 2.22 -17.23 14.01
N VAL A 234 1.55 -16.32 13.28
CA VAL A 234 1.04 -16.58 11.92
C VAL A 234 2.18 -16.90 10.96
N ILE A 235 3.25 -16.12 10.99
CA ILE A 235 4.42 -16.34 10.15
C ILE A 235 5.09 -17.68 10.49
N ALA A 236 5.27 -18.00 11.77
CA ALA A 236 5.87 -19.26 12.20
C ALA A 236 5.07 -20.48 11.71
N ARG A 237 3.75 -20.41 11.71
CA ARG A 237 2.89 -21.49 11.18
C ARG A 237 3.05 -21.67 9.68
N LEU A 238 3.09 -20.56 8.92
CA LEU A 238 3.26 -20.62 7.46
C LEU A 238 4.62 -21.18 7.01
N ILE A 239 5.67 -20.96 7.83
CA ILE A 239 7.00 -21.51 7.53
C ILE A 239 7.07 -23.00 7.89
N ALA A 240 6.25 -23.48 8.82
CA ALA A 240 6.24 -24.88 9.27
C ALA A 240 5.39 -25.81 8.38
N GLU A 241 4.56 -25.28 7.50
CA GLU A 241 3.77 -25.99 6.47
C GLU A 241 4.61 -26.27 5.22
#